data_b974922d27f92164f85d943decc0821a
#
_entry.id   b974922d27f92164f85d943decc0821a
#
_cell.length_a   1.000
_cell.length_b   1.000
_cell.length_c   1.000
_cell.angle_alpha   90.00
_cell.angle_beta   90.00
_cell.angle_gamma   90.00
#
_symmetry.space_group_name_H-M   'P 1'
#
loop_
_entity.id
_entity.type
_entity.pdbx_description
1 polymer ?
#
loop_
_entity_poly.entity_id
_entity_poly.type
_entity_poly.pdbx_seq_one_letter_code
_entity_poly.pdbx_strand_id
1 'polypeptide(L)'
;MEYAEFFADFKKSQYLKLMYVWGHSYEFDNNDNWDVIENFCKYMGGRDDIWYATNIEIIDYMDAAKRLQFSADYEKVYNPNACSVWLQLNSDKCVEIKGGTLVDLNTLL
;
A
#
# COMPACT_ATOMS: atom_id res chain seq x y z
N MET A 1 -15.66 -2.72 -13.42
CA MET A 1 -16.10 -2.29 -12.07
C MET A 1 -16.09 -3.40 -11.03
N GLU A 2 -16.33 -4.62 -11.44
CA GLU A 2 -16.39 -5.77 -10.53
C GLU A 2 -15.11 -5.94 -9.71
N TYR A 3 -13.96 -5.88 -10.37
CA TYR A 3 -12.67 -5.96 -9.67
C TYR A 3 -12.41 -4.76 -8.77
N ALA A 4 -12.86 -3.57 -9.18
CA ALA A 4 -12.72 -2.38 -8.37
C ALA A 4 -13.55 -2.46 -7.09
N GLU A 5 -14.77 -2.95 -7.20
CA GLU A 5 -15.65 -3.16 -6.05
C GLU A 5 -15.06 -4.19 -5.09
N PHE A 6 -14.57 -5.30 -5.61
CA PHE A 6 -13.92 -6.33 -4.79
C PHE A 6 -12.70 -5.76 -4.05
N PHE A 7 -11.86 -5.00 -4.75
CA PHE A 7 -10.66 -4.40 -4.15
C PHE A 7 -11.04 -3.40 -3.06
N ALA A 8 -12.00 -2.51 -3.35
CA ALA A 8 -12.41 -1.48 -2.41
C ALA A 8 -13.07 -2.04 -1.16
N ASP A 9 -13.80 -3.14 -1.29
CA ASP A 9 -14.52 -3.78 -0.19
C ASP A 9 -13.67 -4.76 0.60
N PHE A 10 -12.44 -5.05 0.16
CA PHE A 10 -11.55 -5.97 0.85
C PHE A 10 -11.01 -5.33 2.13
N LYS A 11 -11.42 -5.85 3.28
CA LYS A 11 -11.09 -5.28 4.59
C LYS A 11 -10.17 -6.13 5.44
N LYS A 12 -9.72 -7.28 4.96
CA LYS A 12 -8.80 -8.13 5.71
C LYS A 12 -7.40 -7.51 5.72
N SER A 13 -6.92 -7.18 6.90
CA SER A 13 -5.67 -6.44 7.09
C SER A 13 -4.41 -7.29 7.05
N GLN A 14 -4.51 -8.62 7.01
CA GLN A 14 -3.34 -9.49 7.04
C GLN A 14 -2.49 -9.44 5.78
N TYR A 15 -3.06 -8.97 4.68
CA TYR A 15 -2.39 -8.95 3.39
C TYR A 15 -2.52 -7.59 2.75
N LEU A 16 -1.43 -7.13 2.17
CA LEU A 16 -1.47 -5.98 1.28
C LEU A 16 -2.06 -6.42 -0.06
N LYS A 17 -2.93 -5.59 -0.60
CA LYS A 17 -3.52 -5.81 -1.92
C LYS A 17 -3.09 -4.71 -2.86
N LEU A 18 -2.73 -5.10 -4.06
CA LEU A 18 -2.39 -4.17 -5.12
C LEU A 18 -3.41 -4.29 -6.24
N MET A 19 -3.99 -3.16 -6.63
CA MET A 19 -4.76 -3.06 -7.85
C MET A 19 -3.96 -2.28 -8.87
N TYR A 20 -3.62 -2.92 -9.98
CA TYR A 20 -2.86 -2.30 -11.05
C TYR A 20 -3.72 -2.22 -12.29
N VAL A 21 -4.03 -0.99 -12.70
CA VAL A 21 -4.88 -0.73 -13.86
C VAL A 21 -4.06 -0.03 -14.93
N TRP A 22 -4.09 -0.55 -16.13
CA TRP A 22 -3.36 0.05 -17.24
C TRP A 22 -4.15 -0.09 -18.53
N GLY A 23 -3.79 0.74 -19.48
CA GLY A 23 -4.46 0.71 -20.78
C GLY A 23 -3.99 1.92 -21.60
N HIS A 24 -4.63 2.09 -22.74
CA HIS A 24 -4.35 3.21 -23.62
C HIS A 24 -5.62 4.05 -23.79
N SER A 25 -5.46 5.37 -23.72
CA SER A 25 -6.59 6.29 -23.84
C SER A 25 -7.36 6.13 -25.17
N TYR A 26 -6.65 5.76 -26.26
CA TYR A 26 -7.30 5.57 -27.54
C TYR A 26 -8.32 4.42 -27.54
N GLU A 27 -8.19 3.48 -26.59
CA GLU A 27 -9.14 2.37 -26.48
C GLU A 27 -10.54 2.86 -26.13
N PHE A 28 -10.64 3.88 -25.26
CA PHE A 28 -11.92 4.49 -24.91
C PHE A 28 -12.51 5.29 -26.06
N ASP A 29 -11.65 5.96 -26.81
CA ASP A 29 -12.09 6.73 -27.98
C ASP A 29 -12.61 5.80 -29.08
N ASN A 30 -11.88 4.73 -29.37
CA ASN A 30 -12.25 3.77 -30.41
C ASN A 30 -13.55 3.04 -30.08
N ASN A 31 -13.84 2.79 -28.81
CA ASN A 31 -15.00 2.06 -28.36
C ASN A 31 -16.13 2.98 -27.86
N ASP A 32 -15.91 4.30 -27.91
CA ASP A 32 -16.88 5.30 -27.45
C ASP A 32 -17.42 4.98 -26.04
N ASN A 33 -16.51 4.64 -25.13
CA ASN A 33 -16.85 4.23 -23.77
C ASN A 33 -16.04 4.97 -22.70
N TRP A 34 -15.83 6.27 -22.88
CA TRP A 34 -15.16 7.12 -21.90
C TRP A 34 -15.82 7.09 -20.53
N ASP A 35 -17.12 6.80 -20.49
CA ASP A 35 -17.86 6.67 -19.24
C ASP A 35 -17.31 5.58 -18.34
N VAL A 36 -16.70 4.53 -18.89
CA VAL A 36 -16.11 3.43 -18.11
C VAL A 36 -15.00 3.96 -17.22
N ILE A 37 -14.05 4.72 -17.79
CA ILE A 37 -12.92 5.25 -16.99
C ILE A 37 -13.39 6.36 -16.05
N GLU A 38 -14.36 7.17 -16.46
CA GLU A 38 -14.91 8.20 -15.59
C GLU A 38 -15.59 7.58 -14.36
N ASN A 39 -16.42 6.58 -14.56
CA ASN A 39 -17.09 5.88 -13.47
C ASN A 39 -16.10 5.16 -12.55
N PHE A 40 -15.07 4.55 -13.14
CA PHE A 40 -14.01 3.92 -12.36
C PHE A 40 -13.30 4.94 -11.47
N CYS A 41 -12.91 6.09 -12.02
CA CYS A 41 -12.22 7.13 -11.26
C CYS A 41 -13.11 7.71 -10.16
N LYS A 42 -14.39 7.89 -10.42
CA LYS A 42 -15.33 8.36 -9.39
C LYS A 42 -15.48 7.36 -8.27
N TYR A 43 -15.54 6.09 -8.59
CA TYR A 43 -15.69 5.02 -7.60
C TYR A 43 -14.43 4.86 -6.75
N MET A 44 -13.26 4.84 -7.40
CA MET A 44 -11.99 4.53 -6.74
C MET A 44 -11.29 5.74 -6.14
N GLY A 45 -11.63 6.97 -6.54
CA GLY A 45 -10.96 8.16 -6.08
C GLY A 45 -11.36 8.57 -4.67
N GLY A 46 -10.45 9.23 -3.95
CA GLY A 46 -10.74 9.88 -2.67
C GLY A 46 -10.97 8.95 -1.49
N ARG A 47 -10.54 7.71 -1.56
CA ARG A 47 -10.69 6.76 -0.45
C ARG A 47 -9.52 6.85 0.52
N ASP A 48 -9.82 6.88 1.81
CA ASP A 48 -8.80 7.03 2.86
C ASP A 48 -8.01 5.75 3.12
N ASP A 49 -8.56 4.61 2.76
CA ASP A 49 -7.94 3.29 3.00
C ASP A 49 -7.15 2.78 1.80
N ILE A 50 -6.96 3.61 0.77
CA ILE A 50 -6.20 3.25 -0.42
C ILE A 50 -5.04 4.22 -0.60
N TRP A 51 -3.85 3.66 -0.78
CA TRP A 51 -2.68 4.44 -1.16
C TRP A 51 -2.61 4.51 -2.68
N TYR A 52 -2.81 5.71 -3.21
CA TYR A 52 -2.70 5.98 -4.64
C TYR A 52 -1.25 6.31 -4.95
N ALA A 53 -0.58 5.45 -5.70
CA ALA A 53 0.85 5.57 -5.89
C ALA A 53 1.27 5.26 -7.33
N THR A 54 2.39 5.84 -7.73
CA THR A 54 3.06 5.49 -8.98
C THR A 54 3.86 4.20 -8.81
N ASN A 55 4.27 3.60 -9.91
CA ASN A 55 5.08 2.38 -9.88
C ASN A 55 6.37 2.58 -9.09
N ILE A 56 7.05 3.71 -9.29
CA ILE A 56 8.32 3.96 -8.61
C ILE A 56 8.13 4.18 -7.11
N GLU A 57 7.04 4.81 -6.71
CA GLU A 57 6.73 4.98 -5.29
C GLU A 57 6.54 3.64 -4.60
N ILE A 58 5.85 2.70 -5.26
CA ILE A 58 5.64 1.35 -4.72
C ILE A 58 6.96 0.61 -4.61
N ILE A 59 7.79 0.68 -5.66
CA ILE A 59 9.09 0.01 -5.67
C ILE A 59 10.00 0.58 -4.57
N ASP A 60 10.04 1.89 -4.43
CA ASP A 60 10.85 2.56 -3.41
C ASP A 60 10.42 2.15 -2.00
N TYR A 61 9.12 2.04 -1.77
CA TYR A 61 8.59 1.59 -0.48
C TYR A 61 8.93 0.12 -0.21
N MET A 62 8.78 -0.74 -1.22
CA MET A 62 9.12 -2.16 -1.07
C MET A 62 10.61 -2.35 -0.78
N ASP A 63 11.46 -1.59 -1.44
CA ASP A 63 12.91 -1.61 -1.19
C ASP A 63 13.23 -1.11 0.22
N ALA A 64 12.55 -0.05 0.66
CA ALA A 64 12.71 0.46 2.01
C ALA A 64 12.32 -0.59 3.06
N ALA A 65 11.22 -1.29 2.84
CA ALA A 65 10.78 -2.36 3.73
C ALA A 65 11.82 -3.50 3.82
N LYS A 66 12.44 -3.84 2.71
CA LYS A 66 13.49 -4.87 2.68
C LYS A 66 14.76 -4.46 3.41
N ARG A 67 15.00 -3.15 3.57
CA ARG A 67 16.19 -2.65 4.30
C ARG A 67 16.02 -2.63 5.79
N LEU A 68 14.84 -2.88 6.32
CA LEU A 68 14.64 -2.97 7.76
C LEU A 68 15.54 -4.05 8.35
N GLN A 69 16.13 -3.73 9.50
CA GLN A 69 17.04 -4.64 10.18
C GLN A 69 16.42 -5.08 11.50
N PHE A 70 16.25 -6.38 11.64
CA PHE A 70 15.65 -6.97 12.83
C PHE A 70 16.73 -7.60 13.72
N SER A 71 16.52 -7.54 15.04
CA SER A 71 17.33 -8.31 15.98
C SER A 71 17.06 -9.81 15.77
N ALA A 72 17.99 -10.65 16.26
CA ALA A 72 17.88 -12.11 16.07
C ALA A 72 16.58 -12.69 16.64
N ASP A 73 16.05 -12.08 17.70
CA ASP A 73 14.80 -12.48 18.34
C ASP A 73 13.57 -11.75 17.79
N TYR A 74 13.77 -10.87 16.79
CA TYR A 74 12.71 -10.03 16.20
C TYR A 74 12.00 -9.11 17.20
N GLU A 75 12.62 -8.82 18.33
CA GLU A 75 12.05 -7.90 19.31
C GLU A 75 12.34 -6.44 18.97
N LYS A 76 13.44 -6.18 18.26
CA LYS A 76 13.85 -4.83 17.88
C LYS A 76 13.97 -4.71 16.37
N VAL A 77 13.62 -3.52 15.86
CA VAL A 77 13.76 -3.20 14.45
C VAL A 77 14.42 -1.84 14.29
N TYR A 78 15.37 -1.76 13.37
CA TYR A 78 16.01 -0.52 12.96
C TYR A 78 15.59 -0.18 11.52
N ASN A 79 15.15 1.05 11.33
CA ASN A 79 14.79 1.56 10.01
C ASN A 79 15.92 2.47 9.51
N PRO A 80 16.79 1.99 8.61
CA PRO A 80 17.88 2.80 8.06
C PRO A 80 17.46 3.78 6.97
N ASN A 81 16.19 3.76 6.59
CA ASN A 81 15.67 4.60 5.51
C ASN A 81 15.38 6.03 5.99
N ALA A 82 15.22 6.95 5.03
CA ALA A 82 14.75 8.29 5.32
C ALA A 82 13.23 8.36 5.52
N CYS A 83 12.52 7.35 5.04
CA CYS A 83 11.06 7.29 5.12
C CYS A 83 10.59 6.31 6.20
N SER A 84 9.34 6.47 6.62
CA SER A 84 8.70 5.53 7.53
C SER A 84 8.30 4.25 6.81
N VAL A 85 8.33 3.14 7.54
CA VAL A 85 7.82 1.85 7.10
C VAL A 85 6.86 1.34 8.17
N TRP A 86 5.74 0.78 7.76
CA TRP A 86 4.73 0.26 8.69
C TRP A 86 4.84 -1.25 8.82
N LEU A 87 4.75 -1.73 10.05
CA LEU A 87 4.76 -3.16 10.37
C LEU A 87 3.45 -3.55 11.04
N GLN A 88 2.96 -4.71 10.67
CA GLN A 88 1.83 -5.33 11.35
C GLN A 88 2.37 -6.29 12.41
N LEU A 89 2.09 -5.99 13.69
CA LEU A 89 2.61 -6.79 14.81
C LEU A 89 1.68 -7.93 15.17
N ASN A 90 0.39 -7.69 15.15
CA ASN A 90 -0.66 -8.67 15.37
C ASN A 90 -1.69 -8.51 14.28
N SER A 91 -2.72 -9.36 14.26
CA SER A 91 -3.76 -9.28 13.23
C SER A 91 -4.44 -7.90 13.17
N ASP A 92 -4.40 -7.14 14.27
CA ASP A 92 -5.14 -5.88 14.39
C ASP A 92 -4.26 -4.65 14.57
N LYS A 93 -2.94 -4.81 14.72
CA LYS A 93 -2.08 -3.68 15.08
C LYS A 93 -1.02 -3.42 14.05
N CYS A 94 -1.08 -2.23 13.45
CA CYS A 94 -0.09 -1.73 12.51
C CYS A 94 0.63 -0.54 13.15
N VAL A 95 1.96 -0.54 13.12
CA VAL A 95 2.77 0.50 13.75
C VAL A 95 3.72 1.13 12.74
N GLU A 96 3.95 2.42 12.91
CA GLU A 96 4.89 3.17 12.10
C GLU A 96 6.29 3.06 12.69
N ILE A 97 7.26 2.68 11.86
CA ILE A 97 8.68 2.70 12.21
C ILE A 97 9.30 3.86 11.44
N LYS A 98 9.52 4.95 12.14
CA LYS A 98 10.06 6.17 11.53
C LYS A 98 11.48 5.97 11.01
N GLY A 99 11.81 6.69 9.94
CA GLY A 99 13.14 6.64 9.35
C GLY A 99 14.23 7.02 10.37
N GLY A 100 15.32 6.25 10.38
CA GLY A 100 16.45 6.51 11.26
C GLY A 100 16.24 6.11 12.71
N THR A 101 15.21 5.33 13.05
CA THR A 101 14.91 4.96 14.44
C THR A 101 15.14 3.47 14.71
N LEU A 102 15.54 3.18 15.95
CA LEU A 102 15.56 1.84 16.50
C LEU A 102 14.38 1.71 17.47
N VAL A 103 13.54 0.72 17.26
CA VAL A 103 12.31 0.54 18.02
C VAL A 103 12.30 -0.83 18.68
N ASP A 104 11.93 -0.87 19.96
CA ASP A 104 11.64 -2.11 20.67
C ASP A 104 10.17 -2.45 20.46
N LEU A 105 9.91 -3.51 19.71
CA LEU A 105 8.54 -3.89 19.34
C LEU A 105 7.71 -4.32 20.55
N ASN A 106 8.34 -4.80 21.61
CA ASN A 106 7.62 -5.18 22.83
C ASN A 106 6.93 -3.99 23.49
N THR A 107 7.46 -2.78 23.32
CA THR A 107 6.84 -1.58 23.88
C THR A 107 5.59 -1.15 23.14
N LEU A 108 5.37 -1.69 21.93
CA LEU A 108 4.25 -1.34 21.06
C LEU A 108 3.13 -2.38 21.08
N LEU A 109 3.34 -3.51 21.72
CA LEU A 109 2.33 -4.58 21.81
C LEU A 109 1.22 -4.26 22.81
#